data_78ff4e30969028dfc7302978779de083
#
_entry.id   78ff4e30969028dfc7302978779de083
#
_cell.length_a   1.000
_cell.length_b   1.000
_cell.length_c   1.000
_cell.angle_alpha   90.00
_cell.angle_beta   90.00
_cell.angle_gamma   90.00
#
_symmetry.space_group_name_H-M   'P 1'
#
loop_
_entity.id
_entity.type
_entity.pdbx_description
1 polymer ?
#
loop_
_entity_poly.entity_id
_entity_poly.type
_entity_poly.pdbx_seq_one_letter_code
_entity_poly.pdbx_strand_id
1 'polypeptide(L)'
;MAVAPQFPLNSRPDENILRVCSRVRPEIFDAASAQKEAEMLEDLRHRCPLHSINGPVALPSPTPDIDLLIADENSATVLIAELKWIRKTLRPVEMTDRDADVLKGMEQLKKIREFLSVNPDYLHLQGRLPRRITDYARIEYLLVARDHWLWIEPADGFAIAEYEAFTTYLSRSGDLSAAVNEILTYDWLPVDGRDFRIQYDRASANGVSLESQVFYAL
;
A
#
# COMPACT_ATOMS: atom_id res chain seq x y z
N MET A 1 -19.42 8.26 33.83
CA MET A 1 -18.20 8.77 33.18
C MET A 1 -18.67 9.74 32.10
N ALA A 2 -18.47 11.04 32.27
CA ALA A 2 -18.89 12.03 31.27
C ALA A 2 -17.87 12.03 30.12
N VAL A 3 -18.33 11.73 28.93
CA VAL A 3 -17.53 11.84 27.71
C VAL A 3 -17.37 13.33 27.40
N ALA A 4 -16.14 13.78 27.18
CA ALA A 4 -15.89 15.17 26.83
C ALA A 4 -16.70 15.55 25.58
N PRO A 5 -17.40 16.72 25.59
CA PRO A 5 -18.29 17.10 24.49
C PRO A 5 -17.61 17.20 23.12
N GLN A 6 -16.27 17.38 23.09
CA GLN A 6 -15.48 17.49 21.86
C GLN A 6 -15.15 16.12 21.24
N PHE A 7 -15.32 15.03 21.97
CA PHE A 7 -14.99 13.70 21.48
C PHE A 7 -15.74 13.31 20.18
N PRO A 8 -17.06 13.61 20.04
CA PRO A 8 -17.77 13.36 18.80
C PRO A 8 -17.37 14.25 17.62
N LEU A 9 -16.85 15.46 17.90
CA LEU A 9 -16.47 16.43 16.87
C LEU A 9 -15.12 16.11 16.21
N ASN A 10 -14.24 15.43 16.94
CA ASN A 10 -12.91 15.02 16.43
C ASN A 10 -12.88 13.58 15.95
N SER A 11 -13.98 12.83 16.08
CA SER A 11 -14.05 11.45 15.62
C SER A 11 -14.65 11.39 14.21
N ARG A 12 -13.99 10.69 13.30
CA ARG A 12 -14.57 10.29 12.02
C ARG A 12 -15.52 9.13 12.30
N PRO A 13 -16.86 9.33 12.22
CA PRO A 13 -17.82 8.30 12.61
C PRO A 13 -17.72 7.06 11.69
N ASP A 14 -17.45 7.25 10.41
CA ASP A 14 -17.19 6.20 9.42
C ASP A 14 -16.01 5.31 9.81
N GLU A 15 -14.87 5.91 10.16
CA GLU A 15 -13.68 5.17 10.59
C GLU A 15 -13.90 4.44 11.93
N ASN A 16 -14.66 5.05 12.84
CA ASN A 16 -14.98 4.40 14.10
C ASN A 16 -15.95 3.22 13.94
N ILE A 17 -16.92 3.32 13.02
CA ILE A 17 -17.80 2.21 12.67
C ILE A 17 -16.98 1.07 12.08
N LEU A 18 -16.11 1.33 11.09
CA LEU A 18 -15.25 0.32 10.50
C LEU A 18 -14.29 -0.32 11.52
N ARG A 19 -13.83 0.45 12.51
CA ARG A 19 -13.00 -0.05 13.62
C ARG A 19 -13.76 -1.03 14.53
N VAL A 20 -15.03 -0.78 14.78
CA VAL A 20 -15.88 -1.70 15.52
C VAL A 20 -16.17 -2.93 14.65
N CYS A 21 -16.53 -2.73 13.37
CA CYS A 21 -16.81 -3.82 12.43
C CYS A 21 -15.64 -4.79 12.30
N SER A 22 -14.40 -4.32 12.21
CA SER A 22 -13.24 -5.20 12.09
C SER A 22 -13.10 -6.23 13.24
N ARG A 23 -13.73 -5.97 14.39
CA ARG A 23 -13.69 -6.87 15.56
C ARG A 23 -14.95 -7.69 15.75
N VAL A 24 -16.11 -7.12 15.41
CA VAL A 24 -17.42 -7.69 15.74
C VAL A 24 -18.09 -8.30 14.51
N ARG A 25 -17.84 -7.74 13.34
CA ARG A 25 -18.43 -8.12 12.05
C ARG A 25 -17.37 -8.03 10.95
N PRO A 26 -16.34 -8.94 10.97
CA PRO A 26 -15.23 -8.88 10.03
C PRO A 26 -15.67 -8.93 8.57
N GLU A 27 -16.76 -9.63 8.25
CA GLU A 27 -17.31 -9.69 6.90
C GLU A 27 -17.77 -8.32 6.36
N ILE A 28 -18.24 -7.42 7.22
CA ILE A 28 -18.60 -6.05 6.82
C ILE A 28 -17.34 -5.23 6.59
N PHE A 29 -16.33 -5.43 7.43
CA PHE A 29 -15.05 -4.75 7.26
C PHE A 29 -14.35 -5.19 5.97
N ASP A 30 -14.32 -6.50 5.69
CA ASP A 30 -13.71 -7.05 4.47
C ASP A 30 -14.38 -6.52 3.21
N ALA A 31 -15.74 -6.46 3.20
CA ALA A 31 -16.49 -5.89 2.08
C ALA A 31 -16.17 -4.39 1.89
N ALA A 32 -16.06 -3.62 2.98
CA ALA A 32 -15.69 -2.21 2.90
C ALA A 32 -14.25 -2.00 2.45
N SER A 33 -13.31 -2.86 2.88
CA SER A 33 -11.92 -2.83 2.43
C SER A 33 -11.82 -3.10 0.94
N ALA A 34 -12.47 -4.14 0.44
CA ALA A 34 -12.51 -4.46 -0.98
C ALA A 34 -13.10 -3.32 -1.83
N GLN A 35 -14.15 -2.65 -1.33
CA GLN A 35 -14.68 -1.47 -1.99
C GLN A 35 -13.65 -0.33 -2.04
N LYS A 36 -12.92 -0.08 -0.95
CA LYS A 36 -11.88 0.96 -0.89
C LYS A 36 -10.70 0.65 -1.81
N GLU A 37 -10.30 -0.59 -1.92
CA GLU A 37 -9.26 -1.03 -2.86
C GLU A 37 -9.71 -0.83 -4.32
N ALA A 38 -10.99 -1.13 -4.64
CA ALA A 38 -11.55 -0.82 -5.95
C ALA A 38 -11.59 0.70 -6.23
N GLU A 39 -11.94 1.53 -5.25
CA GLU A 39 -11.89 3.00 -5.36
C GLU A 39 -10.46 3.49 -5.61
N MET A 40 -9.43 2.90 -4.97
CA MET A 40 -8.03 3.19 -5.23
C MET A 40 -7.64 2.89 -6.68
N LEU A 41 -8.08 1.75 -7.22
CA LEU A 41 -7.80 1.37 -8.61
C LEU A 41 -8.43 2.36 -9.61
N GLU A 42 -9.67 2.79 -9.37
CA GLU A 42 -10.34 3.78 -10.21
C GLU A 42 -9.67 5.17 -10.12
N ASP A 43 -9.27 5.58 -8.93
CA ASP A 43 -8.52 6.83 -8.72
C ASP A 43 -7.17 6.79 -9.48
N LEU A 44 -6.46 5.67 -9.45
CA LEU A 44 -5.23 5.47 -10.22
C LEU A 44 -5.47 5.65 -11.73
N ARG A 45 -6.53 5.06 -12.27
CA ARG A 45 -6.87 5.22 -13.68
C ARG A 45 -7.13 6.66 -14.08
N HIS A 46 -7.78 7.43 -13.21
CA HIS A 46 -8.06 8.84 -13.45
C HIS A 46 -6.79 9.71 -13.32
N ARG A 47 -5.99 9.46 -12.32
CA ARG A 47 -4.81 10.29 -12.01
C ARG A 47 -3.59 9.95 -12.87
N CYS A 48 -3.51 8.74 -13.41
CA CYS A 48 -2.36 8.25 -14.17
C CYS A 48 -2.72 7.89 -15.62
N PRO A 49 -3.25 8.84 -16.42
CA PRO A 49 -3.73 8.56 -17.78
C PRO A 49 -2.62 8.19 -18.76
N LEU A 50 -1.36 8.41 -18.41
CA LEU A 50 -0.20 8.03 -19.23
C LEU A 50 0.07 6.52 -19.24
N HIS A 51 -0.52 5.78 -18.30
CA HIS A 51 -0.33 4.36 -18.16
C HIS A 51 -1.61 3.56 -18.43
N SER A 52 -1.47 2.43 -19.11
CA SER A 52 -2.56 1.46 -19.26
C SER A 52 -2.70 0.63 -17.98
N ILE A 53 -3.63 1.02 -17.11
CA ILE A 53 -3.86 0.38 -15.82
C ILE A 53 -4.92 -0.71 -15.95
N ASN A 54 -4.51 -1.95 -15.76
CA ASN A 54 -5.35 -3.14 -15.76
C ASN A 54 -5.50 -3.69 -14.33
N GLY A 55 -6.65 -4.31 -14.05
CA GLY A 55 -6.94 -4.99 -12.80
C GLY A 55 -8.42 -4.90 -12.41
N PRO A 56 -8.91 -5.77 -11.54
CA PRO A 56 -8.21 -7.00 -11.13
C PRO A 56 -8.06 -8.01 -12.28
N VAL A 57 -7.00 -8.83 -12.21
CA VAL A 57 -6.75 -9.92 -13.19
C VAL A 57 -6.84 -11.25 -12.47
N ALA A 58 -7.84 -12.03 -12.82
CA ALA A 58 -8.09 -13.35 -12.21
C ALA A 58 -6.96 -14.35 -12.57
N LEU A 59 -6.47 -15.05 -11.56
CA LEU A 59 -5.55 -16.16 -11.69
C LEU A 59 -6.22 -17.48 -11.27
N PRO A 60 -5.70 -18.64 -11.71
CA PRO A 60 -6.26 -19.93 -11.31
C PRO A 60 -6.10 -20.16 -9.79
N SER A 61 -7.20 -20.62 -9.15
CA SER A 61 -7.15 -21.04 -7.75
C SER A 61 -6.08 -22.14 -7.53
N PRO A 62 -5.28 -22.10 -6.45
CA PRO A 62 -5.43 -21.26 -5.27
C PRO A 62 -4.62 -19.93 -5.31
N THR A 63 -4.13 -19.53 -6.48
CA THR A 63 -3.37 -18.28 -6.61
C THR A 63 -4.32 -17.07 -6.45
N PRO A 64 -3.95 -16.04 -5.69
CA PRO A 64 -4.74 -14.82 -5.59
C PRO A 64 -4.76 -14.05 -6.92
N ASP A 65 -5.78 -13.24 -7.13
CA ASP A 65 -5.89 -12.35 -8.27
C ASP A 65 -4.82 -11.24 -8.19
N ILE A 66 -4.47 -10.66 -9.34
CA ILE A 66 -3.59 -9.48 -9.41
C ILE A 66 -4.48 -8.25 -9.31
N ASP A 67 -4.30 -7.42 -8.28
CA ASP A 67 -5.10 -6.20 -8.12
C ASP A 67 -4.76 -5.14 -9.16
N LEU A 68 -3.46 -4.99 -9.48
CA LEU A 68 -2.96 -3.97 -10.39
C LEU A 68 -1.88 -4.54 -11.32
N LEU A 69 -2.08 -4.37 -12.62
CA LEU A 69 -1.13 -4.72 -13.67
C LEU A 69 -0.92 -3.52 -14.59
N ILE A 70 0.31 -3.04 -14.72
CA ILE A 70 0.72 -2.00 -15.66
C ILE A 70 1.83 -2.56 -16.53
N ALA A 71 1.72 -2.37 -17.85
CA ALA A 71 2.76 -2.73 -18.79
C ALA A 71 3.13 -1.52 -19.64
N ASP A 72 4.41 -1.29 -19.80
CA ASP A 72 4.98 -0.26 -20.66
C ASP A 72 5.92 -0.92 -21.67
N GLU A 73 5.49 -0.90 -22.94
CA GLU A 73 6.24 -1.50 -24.04
C GLU A 73 7.50 -0.69 -24.38
N ASN A 74 7.48 0.64 -24.14
CA ASN A 74 8.61 1.51 -24.48
C ASN A 74 9.81 1.25 -23.55
N SER A 75 9.55 1.16 -22.25
CA SER A 75 10.58 0.82 -21.26
C SER A 75 10.75 -0.70 -21.07
N ALA A 76 9.94 -1.51 -21.75
CA ALA A 76 9.88 -2.96 -21.58
C ALA A 76 9.75 -3.35 -20.09
N THR A 77 8.88 -2.66 -19.36
CA THR A 77 8.67 -2.83 -17.92
C THR A 77 7.25 -3.29 -17.63
N VAL A 78 7.12 -4.27 -16.72
CA VAL A 78 5.84 -4.68 -16.14
C VAL A 78 5.88 -4.44 -14.66
N LEU A 79 4.84 -3.84 -14.13
CA LEU A 79 4.57 -3.68 -12.71
C LEU A 79 3.34 -4.50 -12.34
N ILE A 80 3.50 -5.36 -11.35
CA ILE A 80 2.44 -6.15 -10.71
C ILE A 80 2.36 -5.68 -9.27
N ALA A 81 1.18 -5.20 -8.87
CA ALA A 81 1.03 -4.73 -7.51
C ALA A 81 -0.21 -5.29 -6.82
N GLU A 82 -0.06 -5.49 -5.54
CA GLU A 82 -1.15 -5.74 -4.59
C GLU A 82 -1.56 -4.40 -3.97
N LEU A 83 -2.85 -4.11 -3.94
CA LEU A 83 -3.40 -2.91 -3.33
C LEU A 83 -3.93 -3.22 -1.94
N LYS A 84 -3.58 -2.43 -0.95
CA LYS A 84 -4.10 -2.55 0.41
C LYS A 84 -4.63 -1.21 0.90
N TRP A 85 -5.92 -1.19 1.19
CA TRP A 85 -6.47 -0.10 1.95
C TRP A 85 -6.26 -0.37 3.44
N ILE A 86 -5.38 0.43 4.04
CA ILE A 86 -5.08 0.34 5.46
C ILE A 86 -5.78 1.49 6.17
N ARG A 87 -6.60 1.17 7.15
CA ARG A 87 -7.28 2.16 7.97
C ARG A 87 -6.27 2.93 8.84
N LYS A 88 -6.36 4.25 8.95
CA LYS A 88 -5.49 5.04 9.84
C LYS A 88 -5.44 4.51 11.27
N THR A 89 -4.23 4.28 11.77
CA THR A 89 -4.01 3.89 13.16
C THR A 89 -4.19 5.09 14.09
N LEU A 90 -4.93 4.90 15.17
CA LEU A 90 -5.03 5.87 16.26
C LEU A 90 -4.36 5.38 17.54
N ARG A 91 -3.97 4.09 17.59
CA ARG A 91 -3.39 3.45 18.78
C ARG A 91 -2.28 2.50 18.38
N PRO A 92 -1.21 2.40 19.17
CA PRO A 92 -0.10 1.49 18.89
C PRO A 92 -0.53 0.02 18.67
N VAL A 93 -1.51 -0.47 19.43
CA VAL A 93 -2.03 -1.83 19.28
C VAL A 93 -2.66 -2.08 17.91
N GLU A 94 -3.18 -1.05 17.25
CA GLU A 94 -3.73 -1.16 15.91
C GLU A 94 -2.62 -1.27 14.85
N MET A 95 -1.39 -0.93 15.14
CA MET A 95 -0.26 -1.10 14.22
C MET A 95 0.03 -2.59 13.99
N THR A 96 -0.01 -3.40 15.05
CA THR A 96 0.22 -4.84 14.95
C THR A 96 -0.83 -5.53 14.09
N ASP A 97 -2.10 -5.12 14.19
CA ASP A 97 -3.18 -5.68 13.34
C ASP A 97 -2.93 -5.35 11.86
N ARG A 98 -2.31 -4.21 11.58
CA ARG A 98 -1.98 -3.74 10.22
C ARG A 98 -0.78 -4.45 9.62
N ASP A 99 0.18 -4.77 10.46
CA ASP A 99 1.35 -5.55 10.07
C ASP A 99 0.90 -6.87 9.44
N ALA A 100 -0.15 -7.49 10.00
CA ALA A 100 -0.74 -8.69 9.45
C ALA A 100 -1.34 -8.49 8.04
N ASP A 101 -2.00 -7.35 7.79
CA ASP A 101 -2.57 -7.03 6.47
C ASP A 101 -1.46 -6.80 5.42
N VAL A 102 -0.39 -6.10 5.80
CA VAL A 102 0.79 -5.89 4.94
C VAL A 102 1.49 -7.21 4.64
N LEU A 103 1.76 -8.03 5.65
CA LEU A 103 2.39 -9.33 5.49
C LEU A 103 1.53 -10.27 4.62
N LYS A 104 0.21 -10.22 4.77
CA LYS A 104 -0.72 -10.96 3.90
C LYS A 104 -0.60 -10.51 2.43
N GLY A 105 -0.50 -9.20 2.17
CA GLY A 105 -0.30 -8.67 0.83
C GLY A 105 1.03 -9.12 0.22
N MET A 106 2.10 -9.13 0.99
CA MET A 106 3.40 -9.67 0.54
C MET A 106 3.33 -11.17 0.20
N GLU A 107 2.63 -11.95 1.03
CA GLU A 107 2.43 -13.38 0.75
C GLU A 107 1.59 -13.62 -0.52
N GLN A 108 0.62 -12.75 -0.79
CA GLN A 108 -0.14 -12.77 -2.05
C GLN A 108 0.77 -12.50 -3.25
N LEU A 109 1.59 -11.45 -3.21
CA LEU A 109 2.58 -11.14 -4.26
C LEU A 109 3.56 -12.29 -4.48
N LYS A 110 4.00 -12.95 -3.42
CA LYS A 110 4.88 -14.13 -3.51
C LYS A 110 4.23 -15.26 -4.30
N LYS A 111 2.98 -15.60 -4.01
CA LYS A 111 2.22 -16.63 -4.74
C LYS A 111 2.00 -16.25 -6.19
N ILE A 112 1.71 -14.98 -6.48
CA ILE A 112 1.58 -14.46 -7.84
C ILE A 112 2.91 -14.62 -8.59
N ARG A 113 4.02 -14.20 -8.00
CA ARG A 113 5.37 -14.32 -8.58
C ARG A 113 5.74 -15.78 -8.85
N GLU A 114 5.49 -16.68 -7.91
CA GLU A 114 5.73 -18.12 -8.07
C GLU A 114 4.89 -18.70 -9.21
N PHE A 115 3.60 -18.37 -9.28
CA PHE A 115 2.72 -18.81 -10.36
C PHE A 115 3.21 -18.33 -11.73
N LEU A 116 3.53 -17.05 -11.86
CA LEU A 116 4.00 -16.48 -13.13
C LEU A 116 5.39 -16.98 -13.54
N SER A 117 6.24 -17.35 -12.60
CA SER A 117 7.55 -17.95 -12.89
C SER A 117 7.42 -19.33 -13.56
N VAL A 118 6.39 -20.08 -13.19
CA VAL A 118 6.08 -21.42 -13.77
C VAL A 118 5.20 -21.28 -15.02
N ASN A 119 4.40 -20.22 -15.11
CA ASN A 119 3.45 -20.00 -16.20
C ASN A 119 3.69 -18.64 -16.88
N PRO A 120 4.87 -18.43 -17.53
CA PRO A 120 5.26 -17.10 -18.05
C PRO A 120 4.37 -16.60 -19.19
N ASP A 121 3.67 -17.49 -19.88
CA ASP A 121 2.79 -17.18 -21.00
C ASP A 121 1.37 -16.81 -20.56
N TYR A 122 1.03 -17.05 -19.30
CA TYR A 122 -0.35 -16.99 -18.84
C TYR A 122 -1.02 -15.63 -19.13
N LEU A 123 -0.40 -14.54 -18.71
CA LEU A 123 -0.97 -13.19 -18.90
C LEU A 123 -1.07 -12.80 -20.39
N HIS A 124 -0.14 -13.26 -21.21
CA HIS A 124 -0.20 -13.07 -22.66
C HIS A 124 -1.34 -13.87 -23.29
N LEU A 125 -1.47 -15.14 -22.95
CA LEU A 125 -2.56 -16.00 -23.44
C LEU A 125 -3.97 -15.52 -23.03
N GLN A 126 -4.06 -14.84 -21.89
CA GLN A 126 -5.28 -14.18 -21.41
C GLN A 126 -5.50 -12.79 -22.05
N GLY A 127 -4.64 -12.35 -22.95
CA GLY A 127 -4.73 -11.03 -23.58
C GLY A 127 -4.50 -9.86 -22.61
N ARG A 128 -3.84 -10.11 -21.47
CA ARG A 128 -3.56 -9.09 -20.46
C ARG A 128 -2.22 -8.39 -20.71
N LEU A 129 -1.29 -9.06 -21.36
CA LEU A 129 -0.03 -8.53 -21.84
C LEU A 129 0.11 -8.76 -23.34
N PRO A 130 0.73 -7.83 -24.10
CA PRO A 130 0.97 -8.01 -25.54
C PRO A 130 2.00 -9.09 -25.85
N ARG A 131 2.89 -9.44 -24.92
CA ARG A 131 3.91 -10.46 -25.02
C ARG A 131 4.08 -11.24 -23.70
N ARG A 132 4.92 -12.29 -23.70
CA ARG A 132 5.21 -13.06 -22.48
C ARG A 132 5.82 -12.19 -21.42
N ILE A 133 5.57 -12.49 -20.16
CA ILE A 133 6.14 -11.72 -19.05
C ILE A 133 7.68 -11.75 -19.05
N THR A 134 8.27 -12.87 -19.47
CA THR A 134 9.74 -13.03 -19.60
C THR A 134 10.39 -12.22 -20.71
N ASP A 135 9.60 -11.67 -21.64
CA ASP A 135 10.11 -10.84 -22.74
C ASP A 135 10.26 -9.36 -22.35
N TYR A 136 9.84 -9.01 -21.14
CA TYR A 136 10.08 -7.69 -20.56
C TYR A 136 11.46 -7.64 -19.91
N ALA A 137 12.14 -6.51 -20.07
CA ALA A 137 13.46 -6.29 -19.49
C ALA A 137 13.39 -6.15 -17.96
N ARG A 138 12.25 -5.76 -17.45
CA ARG A 138 12.03 -5.52 -16.03
C ARG A 138 10.63 -5.96 -15.59
N ILE A 139 10.57 -6.72 -14.51
CA ILE A 139 9.34 -7.13 -13.86
C ILE A 139 9.46 -6.72 -12.39
N GLU A 140 8.55 -5.86 -11.94
CA GLU A 140 8.52 -5.40 -10.56
C GLU A 140 7.25 -5.87 -9.85
N TYR A 141 7.43 -6.23 -8.59
CA TYR A 141 6.35 -6.62 -7.69
C TYR A 141 6.32 -5.65 -6.52
N LEU A 142 5.19 -5.00 -6.30
CA LEU A 142 5.06 -3.91 -5.35
C LEU A 142 3.80 -4.06 -4.50
N LEU A 143 3.93 -3.88 -3.20
CA LEU A 143 2.78 -3.67 -2.34
C LEU A 143 2.48 -2.17 -2.28
N VAL A 144 1.29 -1.75 -2.69
CA VAL A 144 0.84 -0.37 -2.60
C VAL A 144 -0.20 -0.27 -1.49
N ALA A 145 0.16 0.41 -0.41
CA ALA A 145 -0.67 0.51 0.77
C ALA A 145 -1.05 1.97 1.05
N ARG A 146 -2.34 2.24 1.19
CA ARG A 146 -2.82 3.55 1.60
C ARG A 146 -2.66 3.74 3.10
N ASP A 147 -2.23 4.92 3.51
CA ASP A 147 -2.02 5.31 4.91
C ASP A 147 -0.97 4.44 5.66
N HIS A 148 -0.02 3.83 4.93
CA HIS A 148 1.08 3.05 5.49
C HIS A 148 2.41 3.81 5.36
N TRP A 149 3.12 4.02 6.47
CA TRP A 149 4.35 4.80 6.56
C TRP A 149 5.60 3.94 6.79
N LEU A 150 5.66 2.77 6.18
CA LEU A 150 6.83 1.87 6.18
C LEU A 150 7.43 1.56 7.57
N TRP A 151 6.60 1.25 8.55
CA TRP A 151 7.10 0.66 9.80
C TRP A 151 7.41 -0.84 9.68
N ILE A 152 7.05 -1.47 8.56
CA ILE A 152 7.47 -2.83 8.19
C ILE A 152 8.54 -2.69 7.10
N GLU A 153 9.66 -3.35 7.31
CA GLU A 153 10.71 -3.41 6.30
C GLU A 153 10.25 -4.26 5.10
N PRO A 154 10.59 -3.85 3.87
CA PRO A 154 10.38 -4.67 2.68
C PRO A 154 11.04 -6.05 2.86
N ALA A 155 10.30 -7.12 2.59
CA ALA A 155 10.77 -8.49 2.75
C ALA A 155 10.62 -9.28 1.45
N ASP A 156 11.38 -10.37 1.31
CA ASP A 156 11.34 -11.28 0.16
C ASP A 156 11.56 -10.61 -1.22
N GLY A 157 12.22 -9.43 -1.23
CA GLY A 157 12.48 -8.66 -2.45
C GLY A 157 11.26 -7.93 -3.00
N PHE A 158 10.21 -7.75 -2.17
CA PHE A 158 9.08 -6.89 -2.49
C PHE A 158 9.26 -5.54 -1.84
N ALA A 159 9.02 -4.48 -2.61
CA ALA A 159 8.98 -3.13 -2.09
C ALA A 159 7.57 -2.76 -1.64
N ILE A 160 7.47 -1.81 -0.72
CA ILE A 160 6.21 -1.24 -0.26
C ILE A 160 6.21 0.22 -0.66
N ALA A 161 5.12 0.70 -1.26
CA ALA A 161 4.92 2.11 -1.55
C ALA A 161 3.66 2.63 -0.85
N GLU A 162 3.73 3.86 -0.37
CA GLU A 162 2.54 4.58 0.06
C GLU A 162 1.77 5.04 -1.18
N TYR A 163 0.44 4.93 -1.13
CA TYR A 163 -0.46 5.14 -2.27
C TYR A 163 -0.33 6.52 -2.92
N GLU A 164 -0.26 7.59 -2.15
CA GLU A 164 -0.17 8.96 -2.69
C GLU A 164 1.20 9.21 -3.36
N ALA A 165 2.28 8.70 -2.76
CA ALA A 165 3.61 8.75 -3.37
C ALA A 165 3.61 7.95 -4.69
N PHE A 166 3.13 6.72 -4.68
CA PHE A 166 3.00 5.87 -5.86
C PHE A 166 2.23 6.55 -6.98
N THR A 167 1.05 7.10 -6.68
CA THR A 167 0.21 7.79 -7.66
C THR A 167 0.88 9.05 -8.20
N THR A 168 1.58 9.81 -7.33
CA THR A 168 2.30 11.01 -7.73
C THR A 168 3.39 10.71 -8.75
N TYR A 169 4.20 9.69 -8.51
CA TYR A 169 5.28 9.31 -9.43
C TYR A 169 4.75 8.77 -10.76
N LEU A 170 3.73 7.91 -10.73
CA LEU A 170 3.08 7.44 -11.95
C LEU A 170 2.43 8.55 -12.75
N SER A 171 1.74 9.50 -12.10
CA SER A 171 1.01 10.56 -12.81
C SER A 171 1.92 11.54 -13.54
N ARG A 172 3.14 11.76 -13.05
CA ARG A 172 4.08 12.71 -13.65
C ARG A 172 5.02 12.07 -14.66
N SER A 173 5.18 10.76 -14.65
CA SER A 173 6.08 10.04 -15.55
C SER A 173 5.30 9.28 -16.62
N GLY A 174 5.66 9.49 -17.88
CA GLY A 174 5.19 8.68 -19.01
C GLY A 174 6.00 7.38 -19.19
N ASP A 175 7.06 7.20 -18.41
CA ASP A 175 7.95 6.03 -18.42
C ASP A 175 7.79 5.25 -17.11
N LEU A 176 7.28 4.01 -17.22
CA LEU A 176 7.04 3.17 -16.04
C LEU A 176 8.32 2.81 -15.30
N SER A 177 9.42 2.56 -16.03
CA SER A 177 10.71 2.23 -15.41
C SER A 177 11.25 3.39 -14.57
N ALA A 178 11.12 4.63 -15.09
CA ALA A 178 11.50 5.84 -14.36
C ALA A 178 10.63 6.03 -13.11
N ALA A 179 9.31 5.90 -13.24
CA ALA A 179 8.38 6.00 -12.10
C ALA A 179 8.71 4.98 -11.01
N VAL A 180 8.93 3.72 -11.38
CA VAL A 180 9.29 2.66 -10.44
C VAL A 180 10.62 2.94 -9.76
N ASN A 181 11.63 3.45 -10.48
CA ASN A 181 12.90 3.84 -9.86
C ASN A 181 12.69 4.90 -8.78
N GLU A 182 11.94 5.97 -9.06
CA GLU A 182 11.65 7.02 -8.07
C GLU A 182 10.88 6.48 -6.86
N ILE A 183 9.95 5.56 -7.05
CA ILE A 183 9.24 4.90 -5.96
C ILE A 183 10.21 4.11 -5.06
N LEU A 184 11.14 3.39 -5.68
CA LEU A 184 12.10 2.52 -4.97
C LEU A 184 13.26 3.27 -4.31
N THR A 185 13.48 4.56 -4.61
CA THR A 185 14.47 5.37 -3.85
C THR A 185 14.02 5.67 -2.43
N TYR A 186 12.71 5.58 -2.17
CA TYR A 186 12.09 5.99 -0.91
C TYR A 186 12.34 7.45 -0.51
N ASP A 187 12.72 8.31 -1.47
CA ASP A 187 12.95 9.75 -1.22
C ASP A 187 11.66 10.50 -0.83
N TRP A 188 10.51 9.87 -1.06
CA TRP A 188 9.20 10.34 -0.62
C TRP A 188 8.93 10.14 0.88
N LEU A 189 9.75 9.33 1.57
CA LEU A 189 9.61 9.18 3.02
C LEU A 189 10.00 10.46 3.74
N PRO A 190 9.27 10.83 4.79
CA PRO A 190 9.65 11.95 5.64
C PRO A 190 11.03 11.73 6.27
N VAL A 191 11.89 12.74 6.23
CA VAL A 191 13.24 12.69 6.77
C VAL A 191 13.38 13.68 7.93
N ASP A 192 13.97 13.23 9.05
CA ASP A 192 14.25 14.09 10.19
C ASP A 192 15.22 15.22 9.78
N GLY A 193 14.90 16.43 10.21
CA GLY A 193 15.65 17.64 9.87
C GLY A 193 15.31 18.24 8.49
N ARG A 194 14.56 17.53 7.63
CA ARG A 194 14.04 18.02 6.34
C ARG A 194 12.54 18.27 6.39
N ASP A 195 11.78 17.28 6.78
CA ASP A 195 10.31 17.30 6.72
C ASP A 195 9.68 17.37 8.11
N PHE A 196 10.41 16.95 9.12
CA PHE A 196 9.99 17.01 10.51
C PHE A 196 11.22 17.11 11.43
N ARG A 197 10.98 17.39 12.71
CA ARG A 197 11.98 17.33 13.77
C ARG A 197 11.48 16.45 14.90
N ILE A 198 12.33 15.53 15.36
CA ILE A 198 12.06 14.74 16.55
C ILE A 198 12.59 15.52 17.77
N GLN A 199 11.72 15.75 18.73
CA GLN A 199 12.08 16.26 20.05
C GLN A 199 11.79 15.19 21.09
N TYR A 200 12.73 15.01 22.00
CA TYR A 200 12.58 14.08 23.11
C TYR A 200 12.14 14.85 24.35
N ASP A 201 10.93 14.63 24.78
CA ASP A 201 10.40 15.19 26.01
C ASP A 201 10.56 14.17 27.14
N ARG A 202 11.13 14.61 28.25
CA ARG A 202 11.31 13.79 29.44
C ARG A 202 10.48 14.33 30.58
N ALA A 203 9.61 13.50 31.13
CA ALA A 203 8.86 13.78 32.34
C ALA A 203 9.27 12.80 33.44
N SER A 204 9.45 13.28 34.66
CA SER A 204 9.78 12.44 35.82
C SER A 204 8.79 12.74 36.95
N ALA A 205 8.20 11.70 37.50
CA ALA A 205 7.32 11.78 38.66
C ALA A 205 7.49 10.52 39.54
N ASN A 206 7.59 10.72 40.83
CA ASN A 206 7.67 9.62 41.83
C ASN A 206 8.74 8.56 41.52
N GLY A 207 9.92 9.00 41.01
CA GLY A 207 11.02 8.10 40.68
C GLY A 207 10.86 7.35 39.35
N VAL A 208 9.78 7.56 38.61
CA VAL A 208 9.58 7.06 37.26
C VAL A 208 9.92 8.14 36.26
N SER A 209 10.80 7.83 35.30
CA SER A 209 11.12 8.72 34.18
C SER A 209 10.46 8.19 32.93
N LEU A 210 9.68 9.03 32.26
CA LEU A 210 9.08 8.76 30.95
C LEU A 210 9.78 9.66 29.93
N GLU A 211 10.16 9.03 28.82
CA GLU A 211 10.69 9.75 27.66
C GLU A 211 9.70 9.51 26.49
N SER A 212 9.32 10.59 25.85
CA SER A 212 8.43 10.54 24.68
C SER A 212 9.08 11.24 23.50
N GLN A 213 8.82 10.73 22.30
CA GLN A 213 9.19 11.38 21.05
C GLN A 213 8.00 12.21 20.56
N VAL A 214 8.26 13.47 20.25
CA VAL A 214 7.28 14.38 19.66
C VAL A 214 7.78 14.79 18.29
N PHE A 215 6.92 14.65 17.27
CA PHE A 215 7.22 14.99 15.90
C PHE A 215 6.65 16.37 15.59
N TYR A 216 7.49 17.26 15.13
CA TYR A 216 7.09 18.60 14.67
C TYR A 216 7.30 18.66 13.14
N ALA A 217 6.27 19.00 12.38
CA ALA A 217 6.43 19.33 10.97
C ALA A 217 7.29 20.59 10.81
N LEU A 218 8.17 20.63 9.82
CA LEU A 218 9.05 21.76 9.50
C LEU A 218 8.45 22.61 8.38
#